data_24a6ef219dc474737195c932d29a44b4
#
_entry.id   24a6ef219dc474737195c932d29a44b4
#
_cell.length_a   1.000
_cell.length_b   1.000
_cell.length_c   1.000
_cell.angle_alpha   90.00
_cell.angle_beta   90.00
_cell.angle_gamma   90.00
#
_symmetry.space_group_name_H-M   'P 1'
#
loop_
_entity.id
_entity.type
_entity.pdbx_description
1 polymer ?
#
loop_
_entity_poly.entity_id
_entity_poly.type
_entity_poly.pdbx_seq_one_letter_code
_entity_poly.pdbx_strand_id
1 'polypeptide(L)'
;MENQQNQQEQLEKALNLLKSKENKIYFLVQDTKGVQRASVATTYEFVKILTDNGYNAAILNEKNDYHGVGEWLGEEYSSLPHVSIESKELSVGPADFLVIPEIFGHVLDQTKEMPCSRIVFCQSYDYVFEMLPPGFTWGMMNVSSVITTGEATTTFLTGVFPNLLTQQINLGIDDYFVPSDKPKMPIVAIHTREPRETMKIVKSFYVKFPQFKWVTFRDMRGLSKIEFAKALSESCVSIWIDDISGFGTFPLESMKCGSPVIGKIPHLKPDW
;
A
#
# COMPACT_ATOMS: atom_id res chain seq x y z
N MET A 1 35.48 12.28 13.03
CA MET A 1 35.57 10.84 12.74
C MET A 1 35.03 10.00 13.91
N GLU A 2 35.45 10.20 15.15
CA GLU A 2 34.91 9.45 16.30
C GLU A 2 33.38 9.56 16.51
N ASN A 3 32.80 10.73 16.26
CA ASN A 3 31.35 10.94 16.42
C ASN A 3 30.50 10.18 15.39
N GLN A 4 31.02 10.02 14.17
CA GLN A 4 30.34 9.25 13.12
C GLN A 4 30.45 7.74 13.37
N GLN A 5 31.59 7.28 13.85
CA GLN A 5 31.79 5.88 14.23
C GLN A 5 30.87 5.47 15.41
N ASN A 6 30.74 6.34 16.40
CA ASN A 6 29.86 6.08 17.55
C ASN A 6 28.36 6.07 17.17
N GLN A 7 27.95 6.92 16.23
CA GLN A 7 26.58 6.89 15.69
C GLN A 7 26.32 5.62 14.88
N GLN A 8 27.29 5.16 14.11
CA GLN A 8 27.14 3.96 13.29
C GLN A 8 27.08 2.68 14.15
N GLU A 9 27.91 2.60 15.21
CA GLU A 9 27.83 1.51 16.20
C GLU A 9 26.52 1.50 16.99
N GLN A 10 25.98 2.66 17.32
CA GLN A 10 24.67 2.76 18.00
C GLN A 10 23.53 2.33 17.07
N LEU A 11 23.61 2.71 15.80
CA LEU A 11 22.64 2.30 14.79
C LEU A 11 22.68 0.77 14.54
N GLU A 12 23.87 0.20 14.40
CA GLU A 12 24.03 -1.25 14.28
C GLU A 12 23.53 -2.03 15.50
N LYS A 13 23.79 -1.54 16.69
CA LYS A 13 23.25 -2.13 17.92
C LYS A 13 21.72 -2.06 17.96
N ALA A 14 21.12 -0.92 17.57
CA ALA A 14 19.68 -0.77 17.49
C ALA A 14 19.06 -1.70 16.42
N LEU A 15 19.68 -1.81 15.25
CA LEU A 15 19.27 -2.73 14.20
C LEU A 15 19.36 -4.19 14.62
N ASN A 16 20.43 -4.57 15.31
CA ASN A 16 20.58 -5.93 15.82
C ASN A 16 19.57 -6.26 16.94
N LEU A 17 19.19 -5.26 17.76
CA LEU A 17 18.13 -5.41 18.73
C LEU A 17 16.78 -5.63 18.07
N LEU A 18 16.48 -4.88 17.01
CA LEU A 18 15.26 -5.04 16.19
C LEU A 18 15.21 -6.38 15.44
N LYS A 19 16.37 -6.93 15.06
CA LYS A 19 16.49 -8.26 14.45
C LYS A 19 16.43 -9.41 15.46
N SER A 20 16.37 -9.12 16.77
CA SER A 20 16.20 -10.17 17.75
C SER A 20 14.86 -10.87 17.51
N LYS A 21 14.86 -12.22 17.55
CA LYS A 21 13.63 -13.01 17.42
C LYS A 21 12.62 -12.76 18.55
N GLU A 22 12.99 -11.98 19.54
CA GLU A 22 12.15 -11.60 20.68
C GLU A 22 11.19 -10.46 20.34
N ASN A 23 11.56 -9.57 19.39
CA ASN A 23 10.72 -8.43 19.00
C ASN A 23 9.89 -8.82 17.75
N LYS A 24 8.59 -8.74 17.86
CA LYS A 24 7.67 -9.06 16.78
C LYS A 24 7.10 -7.78 16.15
N ILE A 25 6.95 -7.78 14.86
CA ILE A 25 6.36 -6.67 14.10
C ILE A 25 5.11 -7.20 13.41
N TYR A 26 3.96 -6.85 13.93
CA TYR A 26 2.66 -7.27 13.40
C TYR A 26 2.06 -6.20 12.50
N PHE A 27 1.76 -6.55 11.27
CA PHE A 27 1.06 -5.68 10.33
C PHE A 27 -0.40 -6.09 10.23
N LEU A 28 -1.30 -5.26 10.72
CA LEU A 28 -2.73 -5.50 10.61
C LEU A 28 -3.18 -5.35 9.15
N VAL A 29 -3.97 -6.31 8.67
CA VAL A 29 -4.44 -6.35 7.29
C VAL A 29 -5.94 -6.61 7.25
N GLN A 30 -6.62 -5.88 6.35
CA GLN A 30 -8.02 -6.13 6.04
C GLN A 30 -8.18 -7.40 5.21
N ASP A 31 -9.11 -8.28 5.59
CA ASP A 31 -9.56 -9.36 4.70
C ASP A 31 -10.40 -8.77 3.56
N THR A 32 -9.84 -8.80 2.37
CA THR A 32 -10.49 -8.30 1.16
C THR A 32 -11.31 -9.37 0.43
N LYS A 33 -11.40 -10.58 0.98
CA LYS A 33 -12.12 -11.73 0.41
C LYS A 33 -11.74 -11.99 -1.05
N GLY A 34 -10.44 -11.98 -1.33
CA GLY A 34 -9.88 -12.19 -2.67
C GLY A 34 -9.95 -10.97 -3.60
N VAL A 35 -10.56 -9.86 -3.18
CA VAL A 35 -10.56 -8.62 -3.98
C VAL A 35 -9.22 -7.93 -3.87
N GLN A 36 -8.61 -7.62 -5.00
CA GLN A 36 -7.34 -6.93 -5.06
C GLN A 36 -7.40 -5.52 -4.46
N ARG A 37 -6.44 -5.22 -3.59
CA ARG A 37 -6.28 -3.91 -2.95
C ARG A 37 -4.81 -3.53 -2.90
N ALA A 38 -4.45 -2.40 -3.50
CA ALA A 38 -3.08 -1.90 -3.50
C ALA A 38 -2.53 -1.72 -2.07
N SER A 39 -3.35 -1.22 -1.14
CA SER A 39 -2.95 -1.05 0.25
C SER A 39 -2.59 -2.36 0.95
N VAL A 40 -3.31 -3.45 0.64
CA VAL A 40 -2.99 -4.78 1.15
C VAL A 40 -1.72 -5.30 0.51
N ALA A 41 -1.56 -5.18 -0.82
CA ALA A 41 -0.33 -5.57 -1.51
C ALA A 41 0.89 -4.88 -0.89
N THR A 42 0.84 -3.56 -0.73
CA THR A 42 1.90 -2.77 -0.11
C THR A 42 2.25 -3.30 1.30
N THR A 43 1.25 -3.61 2.11
CA THR A 43 1.49 -4.16 3.46
C THR A 43 2.21 -5.50 3.41
N TYR A 44 1.82 -6.40 2.50
CA TYR A 44 2.50 -7.67 2.29
C TYR A 44 3.94 -7.50 1.80
N GLU A 45 4.19 -6.54 0.92
CA GLU A 45 5.54 -6.20 0.44
C GLU A 45 6.44 -5.73 1.60
N PHE A 46 5.92 -4.88 2.50
CA PHE A 46 6.66 -4.47 3.70
C PHE A 46 7.01 -5.66 4.58
N VAL A 47 6.05 -6.54 4.86
CA VAL A 47 6.30 -7.74 5.67
C VAL A 47 7.33 -8.66 4.98
N LYS A 48 7.21 -8.84 3.66
CA LYS A 48 8.17 -9.63 2.88
C LYS A 48 9.59 -9.06 2.98
N ILE A 49 9.75 -7.75 2.76
CA ILE A 49 11.05 -7.08 2.86
C ILE A 49 11.64 -7.26 4.26
N LEU A 50 10.84 -7.09 5.30
CA LEU A 50 11.30 -7.27 6.67
C LEU A 50 11.72 -8.71 6.97
N THR A 51 10.92 -9.69 6.57
CA THR A 51 11.23 -11.12 6.77
C THR A 51 12.46 -11.56 5.98
N ASP A 52 12.61 -11.12 4.74
CA ASP A 52 13.78 -11.40 3.90
C ASP A 52 15.06 -10.78 4.49
N ASN A 53 14.95 -9.71 5.25
CA ASN A 53 16.05 -9.08 5.97
C ASN A 53 16.24 -9.59 7.41
N GLY A 54 15.56 -10.65 7.80
CA GLY A 54 15.74 -11.35 9.08
C GLY A 54 14.99 -10.74 10.27
N TYR A 55 14.06 -9.83 10.04
CA TYR A 55 13.16 -9.32 11.07
C TYR A 55 12.01 -10.31 11.33
N ASN A 56 11.53 -10.35 12.57
CA ASN A 56 10.40 -11.18 12.95
C ASN A 56 9.08 -10.45 12.65
N ALA A 57 8.75 -10.32 11.37
CA ALA A 57 7.54 -9.65 10.90
C ALA A 57 6.46 -10.67 10.52
N ALA A 58 5.19 -10.33 10.75
CA ALA A 58 4.05 -11.18 10.41
C ALA A 58 2.83 -10.34 10.00
N ILE A 59 2.01 -10.91 9.16
CA ILE A 59 0.66 -10.41 8.86
C ILE A 59 -0.25 -10.74 10.05
N LEU A 60 -0.96 -9.72 10.55
CA LEU A 60 -1.99 -9.86 11.55
C LEU A 60 -3.35 -9.72 10.89
N ASN A 61 -4.18 -10.74 10.96
CA ASN A 61 -5.53 -10.73 10.43
C ASN A 61 -6.56 -10.86 11.54
N GLU A 62 -7.76 -10.33 11.33
CA GLU A 62 -8.80 -10.31 12.37
C GLU A 62 -9.30 -11.72 12.70
N LYS A 63 -9.48 -12.57 11.69
CA LYS A 63 -10.13 -13.87 11.82
C LYS A 63 -9.25 -15.03 11.35
N ASN A 64 -9.54 -16.22 11.86
CA ASN A 64 -8.85 -17.44 11.47
C ASN A 64 -9.16 -17.88 10.02
N ASP A 65 -10.27 -17.47 9.43
CA ASP A 65 -10.71 -17.79 8.08
C ASP A 65 -10.27 -16.78 7.02
N TYR A 66 -9.15 -16.12 7.24
CA TYR A 66 -8.58 -15.13 6.31
C TYR A 66 -8.31 -15.72 4.93
N HIS A 67 -8.80 -15.07 3.87
CA HIS A 67 -8.72 -15.59 2.49
C HIS A 67 -7.30 -15.51 1.87
N GLY A 68 -6.43 -14.67 2.41
CA GLY A 68 -5.07 -14.49 1.86
C GLY A 68 -5.02 -13.70 0.55
N VAL A 69 -3.84 -13.69 -0.06
CA VAL A 69 -3.54 -12.89 -1.26
C VAL A 69 -2.89 -13.69 -2.40
N GLY A 70 -2.62 -14.99 -2.20
CA GLY A 70 -1.83 -15.81 -3.14
C GLY A 70 -2.34 -15.82 -4.56
N GLU A 71 -3.66 -15.88 -4.76
CA GLU A 71 -4.27 -15.95 -6.08
C GLU A 71 -4.00 -14.71 -6.96
N TRP A 72 -3.85 -13.54 -6.34
CA TRP A 72 -3.71 -12.31 -7.11
C TRP A 72 -2.38 -11.58 -6.90
N LEU A 73 -1.75 -11.72 -5.72
CA LEU A 73 -0.48 -11.06 -5.43
C LEU A 73 0.71 -11.94 -5.79
N GLY A 74 0.63 -13.24 -5.52
CA GLY A 74 1.64 -14.24 -5.81
C GLY A 74 1.81 -15.23 -4.65
N GLU A 75 2.21 -16.46 -4.98
CA GLU A 75 2.39 -17.55 -4.00
C GLU A 75 3.48 -17.24 -2.96
N GLU A 76 4.50 -16.47 -3.33
CA GLU A 76 5.57 -16.03 -2.44
C GLU A 76 5.06 -15.21 -1.25
N TYR A 77 3.93 -14.52 -1.40
CA TYR A 77 3.29 -13.77 -0.32
C TYR A 77 2.41 -14.64 0.57
N SER A 78 1.90 -15.76 0.04
CA SER A 78 1.11 -16.73 0.83
C SER A 78 1.96 -17.47 1.87
N SER A 79 3.26 -17.55 1.65
CA SER A 79 4.21 -18.20 2.56
C SER A 79 4.64 -17.32 3.75
N LEU A 80 4.29 -16.05 3.76
CA LEU A 80 4.63 -15.14 4.86
C LEU A 80 3.95 -15.57 6.16
N PRO A 81 4.55 -15.29 7.32
CA PRO A 81 3.95 -15.60 8.61
C PRO A 81 2.61 -14.86 8.79
N HIS A 82 1.56 -15.60 9.14
CA HIS A 82 0.24 -15.07 9.46
C HIS A 82 -0.14 -15.43 10.89
N VAL A 83 -0.73 -14.47 11.59
CA VAL A 83 -1.29 -14.65 12.93
C VAL A 83 -2.69 -14.04 12.96
N SER A 84 -3.65 -14.75 13.53
CA SER A 84 -5.00 -14.21 13.73
C SER A 84 -5.12 -13.58 15.13
N ILE A 85 -5.89 -12.49 15.23
CA ILE A 85 -6.28 -11.89 16.52
C ILE A 85 -7.07 -12.89 17.38
N GLU A 86 -7.83 -13.78 16.74
CA GLU A 86 -8.59 -14.83 17.43
C GLU A 86 -7.70 -16.00 17.89
N SER A 87 -6.43 -16.02 17.49
CA SER A 87 -5.49 -17.10 17.86
C SER A 87 -5.07 -16.95 19.32
N LYS A 88 -5.08 -18.06 20.04
CA LYS A 88 -4.50 -18.15 21.40
C LYS A 88 -2.97 -17.99 21.42
N GLU A 89 -2.32 -18.08 20.27
CA GLU A 89 -0.88 -17.96 20.11
C GLU A 89 -0.44 -16.48 19.99
N LEU A 90 -1.38 -15.56 19.76
CA LEU A 90 -1.07 -14.14 19.70
C LEU A 90 -0.66 -13.65 21.10
N SER A 91 0.59 -13.23 21.20
CA SER A 91 1.13 -12.59 22.38
C SER A 91 1.85 -11.32 21.95
N VAL A 92 1.43 -10.19 22.48
CA VAL A 92 2.01 -8.87 22.18
C VAL A 92 2.58 -8.28 23.45
N GLY A 93 3.89 -8.09 23.46
CA GLY A 93 4.65 -7.58 24.60
C GLY A 93 5.15 -6.15 24.43
N PRO A 94 5.81 -5.57 25.45
CA PRO A 94 6.30 -4.18 25.40
C PRO A 94 7.35 -3.91 24.32
N ALA A 95 8.07 -4.93 23.88
CA ALA A 95 9.11 -4.82 22.86
C ALA A 95 8.59 -5.02 21.43
N ASP A 96 7.30 -5.35 21.28
CA ASP A 96 6.68 -5.62 19.99
C ASP A 96 6.15 -4.32 19.35
N PHE A 97 5.91 -4.42 18.03
CA PHE A 97 5.36 -3.36 17.22
C PHE A 97 4.05 -3.81 16.59
N LEU A 98 3.03 -2.97 16.69
CA LEU A 98 1.76 -3.17 16.04
C LEU A 98 1.57 -2.06 14.99
N VAL A 99 1.64 -2.44 13.72
CA VAL A 99 1.49 -1.54 12.58
C VAL A 99 0.04 -1.62 12.11
N ILE A 100 -0.67 -0.52 12.22
CA ILE A 100 -2.13 -0.43 12.01
C ILE A 100 -2.38 0.53 10.84
N PRO A 101 -3.00 0.08 9.72
CA PRO A 101 -3.42 0.98 8.65
C PRO A 101 -4.39 2.06 9.15
N GLU A 102 -4.34 3.23 8.54
CA GLU A 102 -5.16 4.40 8.87
C GLU A 102 -6.68 4.12 8.89
N ILE A 103 -7.11 3.12 8.12
CA ILE A 103 -8.53 2.72 8.03
C ILE A 103 -9.06 1.99 9.26
N PHE A 104 -8.20 1.63 10.22
CA PHE A 104 -8.56 0.89 11.42
C PHE A 104 -8.59 1.76 12.68
N GLY A 105 -9.23 2.93 12.61
CA GLY A 105 -9.35 3.85 13.75
C GLY A 105 -9.93 3.20 15.01
N HIS A 106 -10.89 2.28 14.86
CA HIS A 106 -11.46 1.53 15.98
C HIS A 106 -10.44 0.60 16.68
N VAL A 107 -9.52 0.00 15.90
CA VAL A 107 -8.45 -0.83 16.48
C VAL A 107 -7.46 0.02 17.26
N LEU A 108 -7.15 1.23 16.78
CA LEU A 108 -6.31 2.18 17.52
C LEU A 108 -6.89 2.51 18.90
N ASP A 109 -8.19 2.72 18.99
CA ASP A 109 -8.86 2.99 20.28
C ASP A 109 -8.89 1.75 21.18
N GLN A 110 -9.22 0.58 20.62
CA GLN A 110 -9.25 -0.68 21.37
C GLN A 110 -7.88 -1.10 21.92
N THR A 111 -6.81 -0.76 21.23
CA THR A 111 -5.43 -1.15 21.58
C THR A 111 -4.65 -0.07 22.34
N LYS A 112 -5.27 1.05 22.69
CA LYS A 112 -4.58 2.22 23.28
C LYS A 112 -3.84 1.93 24.59
N GLU A 113 -4.29 0.95 25.34
CA GLU A 113 -3.66 0.53 26.62
C GLU A 113 -2.68 -0.65 26.46
N MET A 114 -2.47 -1.14 25.23
CA MET A 114 -1.49 -2.21 25.00
C MET A 114 -0.06 -1.68 25.24
N PRO A 115 0.83 -2.50 25.82
CA PRO A 115 2.18 -2.05 26.16
C PRO A 115 3.10 -1.89 24.95
N CYS A 116 2.74 -2.43 23.78
CA CYS A 116 3.56 -2.40 22.57
C CYS A 116 3.62 -1.01 21.91
N SER A 117 4.62 -0.81 21.07
CA SER A 117 4.69 0.37 20.20
C SER A 117 3.64 0.26 19.09
N ARG A 118 2.79 1.28 18.95
CA ARG A 118 1.77 1.33 17.89
C ARG A 118 2.15 2.34 16.85
N ILE A 119 2.20 1.87 15.61
CA ILE A 119 2.60 2.64 14.44
C ILE A 119 1.41 2.70 13.49
N VAL A 120 1.01 3.88 13.05
CA VAL A 120 0.02 4.01 11.98
C VAL A 120 0.73 3.90 10.64
N PHE A 121 0.23 3.03 9.76
CA PHE A 121 0.68 2.94 8.37
C PHE A 121 -0.31 3.68 7.48
N CYS A 122 -0.04 4.96 7.23
CA CYS A 122 -0.91 5.84 6.48
C CYS A 122 -0.54 5.82 4.99
N GLN A 123 -1.34 5.15 4.20
CA GLN A 123 -1.19 5.05 2.75
C GLN A 123 -2.04 6.08 2.00
N SER A 124 -3.09 6.63 2.64
CA SER A 124 -3.90 7.70 2.10
C SER A 124 -4.39 8.64 3.22
N TYR A 125 -4.14 9.93 3.08
CA TYR A 125 -4.62 10.94 4.03
C TYR A 125 -6.15 11.11 3.98
N ASP A 126 -6.82 10.72 2.90
CA ASP A 126 -8.28 10.87 2.75
C ASP A 126 -9.06 10.10 3.82
N TYR A 127 -8.54 8.93 4.24
CA TYR A 127 -9.21 8.09 5.24
C TYR A 127 -8.95 8.50 6.70
N VAL A 128 -7.98 9.37 6.95
CA VAL A 128 -7.56 9.74 8.32
C VAL A 128 -8.73 10.27 9.14
N PHE A 129 -9.51 11.19 8.58
CA PHE A 129 -10.62 11.82 9.28
C PHE A 129 -11.93 11.02 9.22
N GLU A 130 -12.08 10.14 8.23
CA GLU A 130 -13.22 9.23 8.20
C GLU A 130 -13.19 8.24 9.38
N MET A 131 -12.00 7.83 9.79
CA MET A 131 -11.80 6.80 10.80
C MET A 131 -11.49 7.35 12.19
N LEU A 132 -11.32 8.66 12.34
CA LEU A 132 -11.13 9.32 13.63
C LEU A 132 -12.43 9.96 14.12
N PRO A 133 -12.83 9.74 15.37
CA PRO A 133 -13.92 10.50 15.97
C PRO A 133 -13.61 12.01 15.94
N PRO A 134 -14.65 12.88 15.82
CA PRO A 134 -14.43 14.32 15.82
C PRO A 134 -13.65 14.80 17.04
N GLY A 135 -12.60 15.59 16.82
CA GLY A 135 -11.73 16.12 17.86
C GLY A 135 -10.67 15.16 18.41
N PHE A 136 -10.63 13.92 17.92
CA PHE A 136 -9.59 12.96 18.29
C PHE A 136 -8.37 13.07 17.37
N THR A 137 -7.21 12.75 17.93
CA THR A 137 -5.95 12.64 17.20
C THR A 137 -5.28 11.30 17.49
N TRP A 138 -4.43 10.85 16.62
CA TRP A 138 -3.65 9.62 16.86
C TRP A 138 -2.77 9.72 18.11
N GLY A 139 -2.30 10.93 18.46
CA GLY A 139 -1.58 11.15 19.72
C GLY A 139 -2.41 10.84 20.96
N MET A 140 -3.73 11.17 20.95
CA MET A 140 -4.64 10.83 22.06
C MET A 140 -4.89 9.31 22.18
N MET A 141 -4.64 8.58 21.10
CA MET A 141 -4.74 7.11 21.07
C MET A 141 -3.38 6.44 21.37
N ASN A 142 -2.40 7.18 21.92
CA ASN A 142 -1.05 6.71 22.21
C ASN A 142 -0.32 6.10 21.00
N VAL A 143 -0.53 6.59 19.78
CA VAL A 143 0.25 6.22 18.60
C VAL A 143 1.68 6.74 18.76
N SER A 144 2.66 5.87 18.59
CA SER A 144 4.09 6.20 18.79
C SER A 144 4.67 6.95 17.59
N SER A 145 4.29 6.55 16.40
CA SER A 145 4.78 7.14 15.14
C SER A 145 3.87 6.80 13.96
N VAL A 146 4.11 7.46 12.84
CA VAL A 146 3.40 7.21 11.58
C VAL A 146 4.39 6.91 10.48
N ILE A 147 4.11 5.90 9.67
CA ILE A 147 4.77 5.62 8.40
C ILE A 147 3.84 6.11 7.29
N THR A 148 4.39 6.89 6.36
CA THR A 148 3.69 7.35 5.15
C THR A 148 4.36 6.81 3.90
N THR A 149 3.63 6.74 2.81
CA THR A 149 4.11 6.18 1.54
C THR A 149 4.56 7.24 0.54
N GLY A 150 4.44 8.54 0.89
CA GLY A 150 4.81 9.62 -0.01
C GLY A 150 4.79 11.01 0.64
N GLU A 151 5.38 11.99 -0.05
CA GLU A 151 5.58 13.36 0.45
C GLU A 151 4.26 14.10 0.69
N ALA A 152 3.27 13.93 -0.22
CA ALA A 152 1.98 14.60 -0.09
C ALA A 152 1.28 14.20 1.21
N THR A 153 1.23 12.88 1.51
CA THR A 153 0.66 12.36 2.76
C THR A 153 1.47 12.82 3.98
N THR A 154 2.80 12.80 3.87
CA THR A 154 3.69 13.27 4.94
C THR A 154 3.46 14.73 5.28
N THR A 155 3.45 15.59 4.26
CA THR A 155 3.23 17.05 4.41
C THR A 155 1.86 17.33 5.04
N PHE A 156 0.82 16.64 4.57
CA PHE A 156 -0.51 16.78 5.14
C PHE A 156 -0.53 16.40 6.62
N LEU A 157 0.00 15.23 6.98
CA LEU A 157 -0.03 14.74 8.36
C LEU A 157 0.83 15.57 9.32
N THR A 158 2.00 16.02 8.90
CA THR A 158 2.84 16.89 9.73
C THR A 158 2.19 18.25 9.97
N GLY A 159 1.39 18.74 9.02
CA GLY A 159 0.58 19.95 9.21
C GLY A 159 -0.57 19.76 10.20
N VAL A 160 -1.21 18.59 10.18
CA VAL A 160 -2.38 18.30 11.04
C VAL A 160 -1.98 17.76 12.41
N PHE A 161 -0.94 16.95 12.47
CA PHE A 161 -0.42 16.31 13.70
C PHE A 161 1.06 16.65 13.93
N PRO A 162 1.41 17.92 14.16
CA PRO A 162 2.80 18.41 14.19
C PRO A 162 3.68 17.75 15.28
N ASN A 163 3.08 17.19 16.31
CA ASN A 163 3.79 16.55 17.43
C ASN A 163 3.98 15.05 17.27
N LEU A 164 3.50 14.48 16.14
CA LEU A 164 3.59 13.05 15.87
C LEU A 164 4.79 12.74 14.99
N LEU A 165 5.64 11.84 15.45
CA LEU A 165 6.80 11.40 14.66
C LEU A 165 6.30 10.74 13.36
N THR A 166 6.57 11.38 12.23
CA THR A 166 6.17 10.88 10.91
C THR A 166 7.41 10.53 10.09
N GLN A 167 7.46 9.31 9.58
CA GLN A 167 8.54 8.81 8.74
C GLN A 167 7.99 8.45 7.36
N GLN A 168 8.55 9.08 6.32
CA GLN A 168 8.22 8.76 4.94
C GLN A 168 9.05 7.57 4.44
N ILE A 169 8.39 6.60 3.81
CA ILE A 169 9.01 5.50 3.07
C ILE A 169 8.36 5.45 1.69
N ASN A 170 9.08 5.85 0.67
CA ASN A 170 8.56 5.88 -0.70
C ASN A 170 8.32 4.46 -1.23
N LEU A 171 7.21 4.29 -1.96
CA LEU A 171 6.91 3.04 -2.63
C LEU A 171 7.80 2.87 -3.86
N GLY A 172 8.29 1.65 -4.07
CA GLY A 172 8.95 1.24 -5.30
C GLY A 172 7.96 0.71 -6.33
N ILE A 173 8.44 0.56 -7.57
CA ILE A 173 7.71 -0.13 -8.63
C ILE A 173 8.48 -1.40 -8.97
N ASP A 174 7.81 -2.53 -8.89
CA ASP A 174 8.40 -3.85 -9.09
C ASP A 174 9.12 -4.00 -10.45
N ASP A 175 10.15 -4.84 -10.46
CA ASP A 175 11.02 -5.03 -11.63
C ASP A 175 10.38 -5.83 -12.76
N TYR A 176 9.27 -6.51 -12.54
CA TYR A 176 8.52 -7.18 -13.60
C TYR A 176 7.67 -6.21 -14.44
N PHE A 177 7.46 -4.95 -14.03
CA PHE A 177 6.94 -3.91 -14.89
C PHE A 177 8.02 -3.46 -15.88
N VAL A 178 8.03 -4.04 -17.05
CA VAL A 178 9.00 -3.76 -18.11
C VAL A 178 8.29 -3.53 -19.45
N PRO A 179 8.88 -2.73 -20.35
CA PRO A 179 8.34 -2.59 -21.70
C PRO A 179 8.34 -3.93 -22.44
N SER A 180 7.37 -4.16 -23.31
CA SER A 180 7.38 -5.29 -24.22
C SER A 180 8.41 -5.09 -25.32
N ASP A 181 9.13 -6.15 -25.72
CA ASP A 181 9.99 -6.17 -26.91
C ASP A 181 9.18 -6.12 -28.22
N LYS A 182 7.86 -6.35 -28.15
CA LYS A 182 6.95 -6.30 -29.27
C LYS A 182 6.33 -4.91 -29.41
N PRO A 183 5.94 -4.51 -30.64
CA PRO A 183 5.17 -3.28 -30.85
C PRO A 183 3.91 -3.24 -29.99
N LYS A 184 3.61 -2.09 -29.43
CA LYS A 184 2.37 -1.87 -28.67
C LYS A 184 1.14 -2.16 -29.52
N MET A 185 0.15 -2.79 -28.93
CA MET A 185 -1.14 -3.04 -29.56
C MET A 185 -2.07 -1.82 -29.42
N PRO A 186 -3.10 -1.68 -30.25
CA PRO A 186 -4.09 -0.61 -30.12
C PRO A 186 -5.04 -0.88 -28.94
N ILE A 187 -4.46 -1.13 -27.79
CA ILE A 187 -5.13 -1.39 -26.52
C ILE A 187 -4.95 -0.19 -25.62
N VAL A 188 -6.03 0.27 -25.02
CA VAL A 188 -6.07 1.27 -23.98
C VAL A 188 -6.29 0.56 -22.66
N ALA A 189 -5.29 0.51 -21.79
CA ALA A 189 -5.47 0.05 -20.42
C ALA A 189 -6.26 1.11 -19.64
N ILE A 190 -7.34 0.72 -18.97
CA ILE A 190 -8.15 1.67 -18.20
C ILE A 190 -8.29 1.21 -16.75
N HIS A 191 -7.90 2.09 -15.84
CA HIS A 191 -8.04 1.89 -14.40
C HIS A 191 -8.83 3.05 -13.80
N THR A 192 -10.01 2.72 -13.28
CA THR A 192 -10.86 3.67 -12.56
C THR A 192 -11.29 3.02 -11.24
N ARG A 193 -11.55 3.83 -10.23
CA ARG A 193 -12.06 3.31 -8.96
C ARG A 193 -13.44 2.69 -9.12
N GLU A 194 -14.30 3.33 -9.91
CA GLU A 194 -15.68 2.92 -10.10
C GLU A 194 -15.95 2.30 -11.49
N PRO A 195 -16.54 1.08 -11.56
CA PRO A 195 -16.86 0.43 -12.84
C PRO A 195 -17.70 1.27 -13.78
N ARG A 196 -18.58 2.11 -13.23
CA ARG A 196 -19.45 3.00 -14.01
C ARG A 196 -18.67 4.06 -14.79
N GLU A 197 -17.56 4.52 -14.25
CA GLU A 197 -16.68 5.50 -14.93
C GLU A 197 -16.01 4.87 -16.15
N THR A 198 -15.45 3.67 -16.00
CA THR A 198 -14.92 2.90 -17.13
C THR A 198 -15.95 2.78 -18.23
N MET A 199 -17.17 2.34 -17.91
CA MET A 199 -18.25 2.20 -18.91
C MET A 199 -18.62 3.52 -19.60
N LYS A 200 -18.70 4.62 -18.85
CA LYS A 200 -19.00 5.95 -19.42
C LYS A 200 -17.92 6.35 -20.44
N ILE A 201 -16.66 6.22 -20.07
CA ILE A 201 -15.52 6.58 -20.91
C ILE A 201 -15.54 5.77 -22.21
N VAL A 202 -15.61 4.44 -22.09
CA VAL A 202 -15.57 3.53 -23.24
C VAL A 202 -16.74 3.76 -24.19
N LYS A 203 -17.96 3.85 -23.64
CA LYS A 203 -19.16 4.10 -24.48
C LYS A 203 -19.12 5.48 -25.14
N SER A 204 -18.74 6.52 -24.41
CA SER A 204 -18.63 7.87 -24.95
C SER A 204 -17.58 7.96 -26.05
N PHE A 205 -16.45 7.25 -25.89
CA PHE A 205 -15.42 7.20 -26.91
C PHE A 205 -15.93 6.61 -28.21
N TYR A 206 -16.58 5.44 -28.18
CA TYR A 206 -17.08 4.81 -29.40
C TYR A 206 -18.25 5.55 -30.07
N VAL A 207 -19.07 6.28 -29.29
CA VAL A 207 -20.10 7.15 -29.81
C VAL A 207 -19.49 8.36 -30.51
N LYS A 208 -18.51 9.00 -29.88
CA LYS A 208 -17.89 10.21 -30.40
C LYS A 208 -16.90 9.93 -31.54
N PHE A 209 -16.26 8.77 -31.52
CA PHE A 209 -15.20 8.39 -32.47
C PHE A 209 -15.45 7.01 -33.09
N PRO A 210 -16.52 6.84 -33.86
CA PRO A 210 -16.92 5.53 -34.43
C PRO A 210 -15.89 4.94 -35.39
N GLN A 211 -15.00 5.75 -35.96
CA GLN A 211 -13.91 5.32 -36.83
C GLN A 211 -12.81 4.54 -36.09
N PHE A 212 -12.73 4.65 -34.74
CA PHE A 212 -11.74 3.96 -33.91
C PHE A 212 -12.28 2.67 -33.25
N LYS A 213 -13.25 2.00 -33.88
CA LYS A 213 -13.79 0.73 -33.34
C LYS A 213 -12.76 -0.39 -33.21
N TRP A 214 -11.62 -0.25 -33.86
CA TRP A 214 -10.48 -1.17 -33.77
C TRP A 214 -9.61 -0.99 -32.51
N VAL A 215 -9.79 0.10 -31.77
CA VAL A 215 -9.16 0.31 -30.45
C VAL A 215 -9.90 -0.54 -29.42
N THR A 216 -9.17 -1.28 -28.64
CA THR A 216 -9.71 -2.10 -27.53
C THR A 216 -9.42 -1.44 -26.19
N PHE A 217 -10.43 -1.34 -25.34
CA PHE A 217 -10.25 -0.95 -23.95
C PHE A 217 -10.15 -2.19 -23.08
N ARG A 218 -9.08 -2.26 -22.27
CA ARG A 218 -8.87 -3.33 -21.30
C ARG A 218 -9.06 -2.78 -19.89
N ASP A 219 -10.10 -3.24 -19.23
CA ASP A 219 -10.30 -2.96 -17.78
C ASP A 219 -9.21 -3.67 -16.98
N MET A 220 -8.52 -2.92 -16.14
CA MET A 220 -7.38 -3.42 -15.37
C MET A 220 -7.78 -4.06 -14.03
N ARG A 221 -9.06 -4.05 -13.69
CA ARG A 221 -9.56 -4.65 -12.45
C ARG A 221 -9.61 -6.18 -12.56
N GLY A 222 -9.32 -6.84 -11.44
CA GLY A 222 -9.43 -8.31 -11.33
C GLY A 222 -8.31 -9.09 -12.01
N LEU A 223 -7.26 -8.42 -12.49
CA LEU A 223 -6.07 -9.07 -13.05
C LEU A 223 -5.10 -9.40 -11.91
N SER A 224 -4.48 -10.58 -11.95
CA SER A 224 -3.31 -10.85 -11.12
C SER A 224 -2.19 -9.84 -11.41
N LYS A 225 -1.24 -9.69 -10.50
CA LYS A 225 -0.14 -8.73 -10.63
C LYS A 225 0.66 -8.93 -11.92
N ILE A 226 0.89 -10.18 -12.31
CA ILE A 226 1.60 -10.55 -13.55
C ILE A 226 0.76 -10.22 -14.79
N GLU A 227 -0.53 -10.55 -14.78
CA GLU A 227 -1.44 -10.21 -15.88
C GLU A 227 -1.59 -8.71 -16.04
N PHE A 228 -1.59 -7.98 -14.93
CA PHE A 228 -1.65 -6.53 -14.91
C PHE A 228 -0.41 -5.91 -15.57
N ALA A 229 0.79 -6.35 -15.20
CA ALA A 229 2.04 -5.91 -15.82
C ALA A 229 2.07 -6.23 -17.32
N LYS A 230 1.68 -7.45 -17.71
CA LYS A 230 1.56 -7.85 -19.10
C LYS A 230 0.57 -6.97 -19.87
N ALA A 231 -0.60 -6.70 -19.32
CA ALA A 231 -1.59 -5.84 -19.95
C ALA A 231 -1.05 -4.42 -20.20
N LEU A 232 -0.32 -3.84 -19.23
CA LEU A 232 0.34 -2.55 -19.40
C LEU A 232 1.44 -2.57 -20.44
N SER A 233 2.26 -3.63 -20.46
CA SER A 233 3.35 -3.78 -21.44
C SER A 233 2.84 -3.89 -22.88
N GLU A 234 1.66 -4.42 -23.10
CA GLU A 234 0.99 -4.54 -24.40
C GLU A 234 0.21 -3.28 -24.83
N SER A 235 -0.19 -2.44 -23.86
CA SER A 235 -1.06 -1.28 -24.11
C SER A 235 -0.30 -0.10 -24.70
N CYS A 236 -0.89 0.59 -25.68
CA CYS A 236 -0.30 1.77 -26.28
C CYS A 236 -0.52 3.04 -25.46
N VAL A 237 -1.54 3.07 -24.61
CA VAL A 237 -1.88 4.18 -23.73
C VAL A 237 -2.62 3.65 -22.51
N SER A 238 -2.49 4.32 -21.37
CA SER A 238 -3.21 4.00 -20.14
C SER A 238 -4.08 5.17 -19.71
N ILE A 239 -5.28 4.89 -19.22
CA ILE A 239 -6.18 5.87 -18.61
C ILE A 239 -6.28 5.59 -17.13
N TRP A 240 -5.96 6.62 -16.32
CA TRP A 240 -6.08 6.57 -14.88
C TRP A 240 -7.05 7.64 -14.36
N ILE A 241 -8.06 7.19 -13.60
CA ILE A 241 -9.01 8.10 -12.95
C ILE A 241 -9.19 7.65 -11.51
N ASP A 242 -8.63 8.43 -10.62
CA ASP A 242 -8.72 8.23 -9.19
C ASP A 242 -8.67 9.58 -8.47
N ASP A 243 -9.59 9.83 -7.56
CA ASP A 243 -9.71 11.10 -6.84
C ASP A 243 -9.07 11.05 -5.45
N ILE A 244 -8.82 9.84 -4.92
CA ILE A 244 -8.44 9.61 -3.52
C ILE A 244 -7.21 8.72 -3.31
N SER A 245 -6.45 8.41 -4.34
CA SER A 245 -5.18 7.70 -4.18
C SER A 245 -4.13 8.62 -3.58
N GLY A 246 -3.52 8.21 -2.48
CA GLY A 246 -2.40 8.92 -1.87
C GLY A 246 -1.18 8.94 -2.78
N PHE A 247 -0.59 7.78 -3.07
CA PHE A 247 0.59 7.68 -3.94
C PHE A 247 0.22 7.39 -5.41
N GLY A 248 -0.67 6.44 -5.67
CA GLY A 248 -1.13 6.07 -7.02
C GLY A 248 -0.04 5.41 -7.87
N THR A 249 0.23 4.12 -7.66
CA THR A 249 1.29 3.38 -8.38
C THR A 249 0.98 3.13 -9.85
N PHE A 250 -0.30 3.03 -10.23
CA PHE A 250 -0.72 2.71 -11.60
C PHE A 250 -0.05 3.55 -12.69
N PRO A 251 0.04 4.89 -12.59
CA PRO A 251 0.73 5.68 -13.59
C PRO A 251 2.21 5.35 -13.72
N LEU A 252 2.90 5.11 -12.60
CA LEU A 252 4.33 4.76 -12.61
C LEU A 252 4.55 3.37 -13.21
N GLU A 253 3.71 2.40 -12.87
CA GLU A 253 3.70 1.05 -13.44
C GLU A 253 3.48 1.10 -14.96
N SER A 254 2.51 1.91 -15.40
CA SER A 254 2.24 2.13 -16.83
C SER A 254 3.43 2.73 -17.56
N MET A 255 4.00 3.80 -17.03
CA MET A 255 5.16 4.47 -17.63
C MET A 255 6.39 3.56 -17.64
N LYS A 256 6.63 2.79 -16.58
CA LYS A 256 7.70 1.77 -16.52
C LYS A 256 7.51 0.68 -17.59
N CYS A 257 6.26 0.34 -17.92
CA CYS A 257 5.92 -0.54 -19.05
C CYS A 257 5.98 0.15 -20.43
N GLY A 258 6.35 1.42 -20.51
CA GLY A 258 6.38 2.20 -21.76
C GLY A 258 4.99 2.57 -22.29
N SER A 259 3.97 2.61 -21.44
CA SER A 259 2.61 3.06 -21.78
C SER A 259 2.38 4.46 -21.21
N PRO A 260 2.25 5.50 -22.06
CA PRO A 260 1.95 6.85 -21.59
C PRO A 260 0.59 6.91 -20.90
N VAL A 261 0.48 7.76 -19.89
CA VAL A 261 -0.71 7.87 -19.06
C VAL A 261 -1.45 9.16 -19.32
N ILE A 262 -2.77 9.07 -19.41
CA ILE A 262 -3.69 10.20 -19.41
C ILE A 262 -4.74 9.98 -18.32
N GLY A 263 -5.26 11.04 -17.72
CA GLY A 263 -6.31 10.87 -16.73
C GLY A 263 -6.57 12.09 -15.86
N LYS A 264 -7.23 11.84 -14.74
CA LYS A 264 -7.52 12.85 -13.73
C LYS A 264 -6.55 12.70 -12.58
N ILE A 265 -5.86 13.76 -12.26
CA ILE A 265 -4.94 13.83 -11.12
C ILE A 265 -5.77 14.02 -9.84
N PRO A 266 -5.49 13.29 -8.75
CA PRO A 266 -6.11 13.52 -7.45
C PRO A 266 -5.93 14.96 -6.95
N HIS A 267 -6.76 15.37 -5.98
CA HIS A 267 -6.74 16.74 -5.43
C HIS A 267 -5.39 17.12 -4.84
N LEU A 268 -4.77 16.22 -4.09
CA LEU A 268 -3.36 16.35 -3.75
C LEU A 268 -2.54 15.65 -4.83
N LYS A 269 -1.62 16.39 -5.39
CA LYS A 269 -0.75 15.83 -6.43
C LYS A 269 0.02 14.64 -5.87
N PRO A 270 0.13 13.54 -6.64
CA PRO A 270 1.07 12.49 -6.32
C PRO A 270 2.51 13.04 -6.26
N ASP A 271 3.38 12.33 -5.58
CA ASP A 271 4.79 12.74 -5.38
C ASP A 271 5.67 12.62 -6.63
N TRP A 272 5.10 12.12 -7.71
CA TRP A 272 5.77 11.88 -9.00
C TRP A 272 5.20 12.75 -10.11
#